data_7725bd7a2c7155c74b96c3c5b91d82ef
#
_entry.id   7725bd7a2c7155c74b96c3c5b91d82ef
#
_cell.length_a   1.000
_cell.length_b   1.000
_cell.length_c   1.000
_cell.angle_alpha   90.00
_cell.angle_beta   90.00
_cell.angle_gamma   90.00
#
_symmetry.space_group_name_H-M   'P 1'
#
loop_
_entity.id
_entity.type
_entity.pdbx_description
1 polymer ?
#
loop_
_entity_poly.entity_id
_entity_poly.type
_entity_poly.pdbx_seq_one_letter_code
_entity_poly.pdbx_strand_id
1 'polypeptide(L)'
;RRREQAAAREELAMNKAAYTNLDTSNPYAGMQNTFEDLTVNTQAADFAAQQQQQGLANTMGAMSGAAGGSGIAALAQAMANQQSQNMQQASASIAQQEQQNQMAAAQGAANVQNMQMQGEAMSRQMEADKIGTLTQMSMSRLQDANAARQAAKDSIVGGIAQAGASMAAMAPTK
;
A
#
# COMPACT_ATOMS: atom_id res chain seq x y z
N ARG A 1 -17.79 24.57 37.97
CA ARG A 1 -16.48 25.03 37.44
C ARG A 1 -15.35 24.03 37.67
N ARG A 2 -15.09 23.52 38.91
CA ARG A 2 -14.00 22.52 39.12
C ARG A 2 -14.26 21.20 38.42
N ARG A 3 -15.52 20.73 38.36
CA ARG A 3 -15.92 19.52 37.66
C ARG A 3 -15.78 19.67 36.13
N GLU A 4 -16.17 20.81 35.60
CA GLU A 4 -16.03 21.13 34.18
C GLU A 4 -14.55 21.20 33.75
N GLN A 5 -13.69 21.79 34.60
CA GLN A 5 -12.24 21.79 34.33
C GLN A 5 -11.62 20.40 34.42
N ALA A 6 -12.11 19.52 35.29
CA ALA A 6 -11.64 18.15 35.37
C ALA A 6 -12.08 17.35 34.12
N ALA A 7 -13.34 17.48 33.70
CA ALA A 7 -13.85 16.85 32.48
C ALA A 7 -13.11 17.31 31.22
N ALA A 8 -12.87 18.62 31.08
CA ALA A 8 -12.10 19.15 29.96
C ALA A 8 -10.63 18.66 29.92
N ARG A 9 -10.02 18.46 31.09
CA ARG A 9 -8.66 17.89 31.16
C ARG A 9 -8.64 16.41 30.80
N GLU A 10 -9.65 15.66 31.19
CA GLU A 10 -9.78 14.26 30.86
C GLU A 10 -10.04 14.07 29.35
N GLU A 11 -10.94 14.87 28.78
CA GLU A 11 -11.21 14.86 27.34
C GLU A 11 -9.96 15.24 26.53
N LEU A 12 -9.20 16.25 26.96
CA LEU A 12 -7.93 16.63 26.34
C LEU A 12 -6.90 15.51 26.41
N ALA A 13 -6.83 14.80 27.56
CA ALA A 13 -5.91 13.67 27.73
C ALA A 13 -6.29 12.49 26.81
N MET A 14 -7.57 12.19 26.68
CA MET A 14 -8.08 11.14 25.75
C MET A 14 -7.79 11.51 24.29
N ASN A 15 -8.08 12.74 23.89
CA ASN A 15 -7.81 13.23 22.54
C ASN A 15 -6.33 13.20 22.20
N LYS A 16 -5.49 13.59 23.17
CA LYS A 16 -4.02 13.51 23.02
C LYS A 16 -3.55 12.06 22.87
N ALA A 17 -4.07 11.14 23.67
CA ALA A 17 -3.73 9.72 23.58
C ALA A 17 -4.19 9.11 22.24
N ALA A 18 -5.39 9.43 21.79
CA ALA A 18 -5.91 9.00 20.49
C ALA A 18 -5.04 9.52 19.34
N TYR A 19 -4.62 10.77 19.41
CA TYR A 19 -3.76 11.38 18.39
C TYR A 19 -2.33 10.82 18.40
N THR A 20 -1.80 10.50 19.57
CA THR A 20 -0.49 9.86 19.72
C THR A 20 -0.47 8.45 19.13
N ASN A 21 -1.59 7.73 19.26
CA ASN A 21 -1.75 6.36 18.76
C ASN A 21 -2.27 6.31 17.31
N LEU A 22 -2.41 7.46 16.64
CA LEU A 22 -2.83 7.50 15.24
C LEU A 22 -1.82 6.75 14.38
N ASP A 23 -2.32 5.81 13.61
CA ASP A 23 -1.51 5.06 12.64
C ASP A 23 -1.14 5.97 11.46
N THR A 24 0.15 6.27 11.35
CA THR A 24 0.73 7.06 10.25
C THR A 24 1.56 6.20 9.31
N SER A 25 1.46 4.87 9.42
CA SER A 25 2.17 3.95 8.55
C SER A 25 1.77 4.10 7.09
N ASN A 26 2.65 3.67 6.19
CA ASN A 26 2.38 3.69 4.75
C ASN A 26 1.27 2.68 4.41
N PRO A 27 0.09 3.13 3.92
CA PRO A 27 -1.03 2.22 3.61
C PRO A 27 -0.72 1.27 2.44
N TYR A 28 0.28 1.59 1.62
CA TYR A 28 0.67 0.80 0.46
C TYR A 28 1.91 -0.09 0.71
N ALA A 29 2.44 -0.15 1.93
CA ALA A 29 3.64 -0.91 2.26
C ALA A 29 3.52 -2.41 1.98
N GLY A 30 2.31 -2.96 2.08
CA GLY A 30 2.02 -4.38 1.83
C GLY A 30 1.54 -4.70 0.42
N MET A 31 1.56 -3.75 -0.51
CA MET A 31 1.14 -4.01 -1.90
C MET A 31 2.08 -4.97 -2.60
N GLN A 32 1.48 -5.96 -3.24
CA GLN A 32 2.17 -6.93 -4.09
C GLN A 32 1.79 -6.71 -5.55
N ASN A 33 2.72 -7.05 -6.45
CA ASN A 33 2.47 -7.03 -7.87
C ASN A 33 1.70 -8.30 -8.27
N THR A 34 0.41 -8.17 -8.60
CA THR A 34 -0.44 -9.29 -9.02
C THR A 34 -0.05 -9.86 -10.39
N PHE A 35 0.79 -9.17 -11.15
CA PHE A 35 1.26 -9.64 -12.45
C PHE A 35 2.52 -10.50 -12.38
N GLU A 36 3.14 -10.66 -11.19
CA GLU A 36 4.32 -11.52 -11.04
C GLU A 36 4.01 -13.02 -11.21
N ASP A 37 2.76 -13.42 -10.92
CA ASP A 37 2.33 -14.81 -11.00
C ASP A 37 1.74 -15.18 -12.38
N LEU A 38 1.88 -14.32 -13.38
CA LEU A 38 1.41 -14.62 -14.74
C LEU A 38 2.22 -15.75 -15.35
N THR A 39 1.51 -16.82 -15.72
CA THR A 39 2.07 -17.97 -16.41
C THR A 39 1.62 -18.02 -17.86
N VAL A 40 2.46 -18.60 -18.72
CA VAL A 40 2.13 -18.82 -20.12
C VAL A 40 1.11 -19.96 -20.23
N ASN A 41 0.02 -19.74 -20.97
CA ASN A 41 -0.95 -20.78 -21.25
C ASN A 41 -0.44 -21.70 -22.37
N THR A 42 0.05 -22.88 -22.01
CA THR A 42 0.55 -23.91 -22.93
C THR A 42 -0.52 -24.88 -23.40
N GLN A 43 -1.73 -24.84 -22.83
CA GLN A 43 -2.79 -25.82 -23.13
C GLN A 43 -3.16 -25.86 -24.61
N ALA A 44 -3.21 -24.71 -25.27
CA ALA A 44 -3.53 -24.64 -26.70
C ALA A 44 -2.41 -25.27 -27.55
N ALA A 45 -1.15 -25.06 -27.17
CA ALA A 45 -0.02 -25.68 -27.85
C ALA A 45 0.04 -27.18 -27.64
N ASP A 46 -0.22 -27.65 -26.41
CA ASP A 46 -0.26 -29.07 -26.06
C ASP A 46 -1.42 -29.81 -26.81
N PHE A 47 -2.58 -29.18 -26.86
CA PHE A 47 -3.73 -29.71 -27.59
C PHE A 47 -3.46 -29.79 -29.09
N ALA A 48 -2.86 -28.75 -29.68
CA ALA A 48 -2.47 -28.76 -31.09
C ALA A 48 -1.43 -29.85 -31.40
N ALA A 49 -0.46 -30.06 -30.53
CA ALA A 49 0.54 -31.11 -30.63
C ALA A 49 -0.08 -32.50 -30.58
N GLN A 50 -1.03 -32.73 -29.66
CA GLN A 50 -1.76 -34.00 -29.55
C GLN A 50 -2.62 -34.30 -30.81
N GLN A 51 -3.35 -33.29 -31.31
CA GLN A 51 -4.13 -33.44 -32.57
C GLN A 51 -3.25 -33.77 -33.78
N GLN A 52 -2.08 -33.11 -33.85
CA GLN A 52 -1.13 -33.40 -34.94
C GLN A 52 -0.57 -34.81 -34.86
N GLN A 53 -0.22 -35.28 -33.67
CA GLN A 53 0.25 -36.67 -33.49
C GLN A 53 -0.81 -37.69 -33.87
N GLN A 54 -2.07 -37.48 -33.49
CA GLN A 54 -3.18 -38.36 -33.87
C GLN A 54 -3.45 -38.31 -35.38
N GLY A 55 -3.46 -37.13 -35.99
CA GLY A 55 -3.60 -36.98 -37.42
C GLY A 55 -2.48 -37.67 -38.22
N LEU A 56 -1.24 -37.54 -37.72
CA LEU A 56 -0.06 -38.17 -38.29
C LEU A 56 -0.16 -39.71 -38.21
N ALA A 57 -0.52 -40.25 -37.05
CA ALA A 57 -0.69 -41.66 -36.82
C ALA A 57 -1.80 -42.24 -37.70
N ASN A 58 -2.94 -41.58 -37.81
CA ASN A 58 -4.05 -41.99 -38.65
C ASN A 58 -3.70 -41.97 -40.16
N THR A 59 -2.96 -40.95 -40.60
CA THR A 59 -2.54 -40.83 -42.00
C THR A 59 -1.46 -41.86 -42.36
N MET A 60 -0.51 -42.09 -41.46
CA MET A 60 0.50 -43.16 -41.65
C MET A 60 -0.13 -44.56 -41.66
N GLY A 61 -1.13 -44.82 -40.77
CA GLY A 61 -1.86 -46.09 -40.74
C GLY A 61 -2.69 -46.30 -42.02
N ALA A 62 -3.34 -45.30 -42.56
CA ALA A 62 -4.10 -45.40 -43.80
C ALA A 62 -3.22 -45.58 -45.05
N MET A 63 -2.03 -44.98 -45.06
CA MET A 63 -1.11 -45.03 -46.23
C MET A 63 -0.15 -46.22 -46.22
N SER A 64 0.14 -46.81 -45.06
CA SER A 64 0.94 -48.01 -44.99
C SER A 64 0.31 -49.20 -45.74
N GLY A 65 -0.99 -49.19 -45.96
CA GLY A 65 -1.73 -50.18 -46.72
C GLY A 65 -1.86 -49.88 -48.24
N ALA A 66 -1.63 -48.65 -48.69
CA ALA A 66 -1.94 -48.20 -50.03
C ALA A 66 -0.72 -47.78 -50.88
N ALA A 67 0.44 -47.46 -50.31
CA ALA A 67 1.60 -46.94 -51.04
C ALA A 67 2.78 -47.89 -50.95
N GLY A 68 3.50 -48.09 -52.05
CA GLY A 68 4.81 -48.78 -52.07
C GLY A 68 5.86 -47.97 -51.27
N GLY A 69 6.94 -48.64 -50.82
CA GLY A 69 7.89 -48.11 -49.87
C GLY A 69 8.55 -46.73 -50.17
N SER A 70 8.61 -46.31 -51.46
CA SER A 70 9.15 -44.99 -51.86
C SER A 70 8.18 -43.83 -51.63
N GLY A 71 6.87 -44.06 -51.69
CA GLY A 71 5.86 -43.04 -51.41
C GLY A 71 5.71 -42.71 -49.93
N ILE A 72 5.92 -43.70 -49.06
CA ILE A 72 5.88 -43.57 -47.59
C ILE A 72 7.04 -42.68 -47.10
N ALA A 73 8.22 -42.83 -47.65
CA ALA A 73 9.36 -42.02 -47.27
C ALA A 73 9.17 -40.53 -47.62
N ALA A 74 8.66 -40.23 -48.84
CA ALA A 74 8.40 -38.85 -49.26
C ALA A 74 7.30 -38.20 -48.43
N LEU A 75 6.27 -38.94 -48.06
CA LEU A 75 5.19 -38.46 -47.22
C LEU A 75 5.66 -38.22 -45.78
N ALA A 76 6.42 -39.16 -45.22
CA ALA A 76 7.01 -38.98 -43.86
C ALA A 76 7.86 -37.71 -43.77
N GLN A 77 8.64 -37.42 -44.81
CA GLN A 77 9.45 -36.22 -44.90
C GLN A 77 8.59 -34.94 -45.01
N ALA A 78 7.56 -34.93 -45.80
CA ALA A 78 6.62 -33.81 -45.91
C ALA A 78 5.90 -33.54 -44.57
N MET A 79 5.48 -34.58 -43.89
CA MET A 79 4.81 -34.49 -42.58
C MET A 79 5.77 -34.01 -41.49
N ALA A 80 7.02 -34.46 -41.49
CA ALA A 80 8.05 -33.99 -40.55
C ALA A 80 8.33 -32.48 -40.73
N ASN A 81 8.39 -32.00 -41.97
CA ASN A 81 8.55 -30.58 -42.26
C ASN A 81 7.32 -29.77 -41.81
N GLN A 82 6.12 -30.26 -42.03
CA GLN A 82 4.90 -29.57 -41.57
C GLN A 82 4.82 -29.54 -40.04
N GLN A 83 5.17 -30.62 -39.36
CA GLN A 83 5.23 -30.68 -37.92
C GLN A 83 6.26 -29.69 -37.35
N SER A 84 7.45 -29.58 -37.97
CA SER A 84 8.47 -28.61 -37.59
C SER A 84 7.96 -27.17 -37.73
N GLN A 85 7.27 -26.83 -38.81
CA GLN A 85 6.68 -25.49 -39.00
C GLN A 85 5.61 -25.18 -37.93
N ASN A 86 4.76 -26.13 -37.61
CA ASN A 86 3.73 -25.97 -36.59
C ASN A 86 4.33 -25.82 -35.19
N MET A 87 5.39 -26.55 -34.89
CA MET A 87 6.13 -26.37 -33.63
C MET A 87 6.80 -25.01 -33.55
N GLN A 88 7.34 -24.48 -34.63
CA GLN A 88 7.92 -23.14 -34.67
C GLN A 88 6.85 -22.05 -34.41
N GLN A 89 5.65 -22.20 -35.01
CA GLN A 89 4.55 -21.27 -34.76
C GLN A 89 4.07 -21.31 -33.31
N ALA A 90 3.92 -22.50 -32.73
CA ALA A 90 3.54 -22.66 -31.33
C ALA A 90 4.60 -22.06 -30.39
N SER A 91 5.89 -22.30 -30.67
CA SER A 91 7.00 -21.72 -29.91
C SER A 91 7.02 -20.17 -30.00
N ALA A 92 6.77 -19.61 -31.18
CA ALA A 92 6.67 -18.16 -31.37
C ALA A 92 5.50 -17.55 -30.59
N SER A 93 4.35 -18.21 -30.56
CA SER A 93 3.18 -17.78 -29.79
C SER A 93 3.46 -17.80 -28.27
N ILE A 94 4.13 -18.83 -27.77
CA ILE A 94 4.55 -18.92 -26.36
C ILE A 94 5.54 -17.82 -26.02
N ALA A 95 6.54 -17.57 -26.87
CA ALA A 95 7.51 -16.50 -26.67
C ALA A 95 6.85 -15.11 -26.64
N GLN A 96 5.85 -14.89 -27.48
CA GLN A 96 5.09 -13.64 -27.47
C GLN A 96 4.28 -13.46 -26.19
N GLN A 97 3.63 -14.51 -25.68
CA GLN A 97 2.90 -14.47 -24.42
C GLN A 97 3.84 -14.22 -23.25
N GLU A 98 4.99 -14.86 -23.24
CA GLU A 98 6.03 -14.66 -22.22
C GLU A 98 6.52 -13.20 -22.20
N GLN A 99 6.77 -12.63 -23.38
CA GLN A 99 7.15 -11.22 -23.49
C GLN A 99 6.07 -10.28 -22.98
N GLN A 100 4.80 -10.55 -23.29
CA GLN A 100 3.66 -9.78 -22.78
C GLN A 100 3.53 -9.90 -21.25
N ASN A 101 3.70 -11.10 -20.69
CA ASN A 101 3.68 -11.34 -19.27
C ASN A 101 4.81 -10.61 -18.55
N GLN A 102 6.02 -10.64 -19.11
CA GLN A 102 7.18 -9.90 -18.56
C GLN A 102 6.95 -8.39 -18.60
N MET A 103 6.38 -7.86 -19.69
CA MET A 103 6.03 -6.44 -19.77
C MET A 103 4.95 -6.06 -18.74
N ALA A 104 3.91 -6.88 -18.58
CA ALA A 104 2.87 -6.66 -17.59
C ALA A 104 3.43 -6.72 -16.16
N ALA A 105 4.29 -7.68 -15.86
CA ALA A 105 4.95 -7.79 -14.57
C ALA A 105 5.85 -6.57 -14.28
N ALA A 106 6.62 -6.09 -15.26
CA ALA A 106 7.45 -4.92 -15.12
C ALA A 106 6.63 -3.63 -14.88
N GLN A 107 5.53 -3.46 -15.62
CA GLN A 107 4.60 -2.33 -15.42
C GLN A 107 3.92 -2.41 -14.05
N GLY A 108 3.49 -3.60 -13.64
CA GLY A 108 2.92 -3.83 -12.33
C GLY A 108 3.90 -3.49 -11.20
N ALA A 109 5.15 -3.91 -11.32
CA ALA A 109 6.21 -3.60 -10.36
C ALA A 109 6.47 -2.08 -10.26
N ALA A 110 6.53 -1.38 -11.39
CA ALA A 110 6.69 0.07 -11.42
C ALA A 110 5.49 0.79 -10.76
N ASN A 111 4.27 0.32 -11.00
CA ASN A 111 3.07 0.88 -10.37
C ASN A 111 3.09 0.68 -8.85
N VAL A 112 3.41 -0.52 -8.38
CA VAL A 112 3.54 -0.82 -6.95
C VAL A 112 4.60 0.07 -6.31
N GLN A 113 5.76 0.22 -6.93
CA GLN A 113 6.82 1.08 -6.44
C GLN A 113 6.39 2.54 -6.34
N ASN A 114 5.71 3.06 -7.38
CA ASN A 114 5.18 4.42 -7.36
C ASN A 114 4.15 4.64 -6.24
N MET A 115 3.23 3.70 -6.06
CA MET A 115 2.24 3.76 -4.98
C MET A 115 2.87 3.68 -3.61
N GLN A 116 3.89 2.84 -3.43
CA GLN A 116 4.65 2.75 -2.18
C GLN A 116 5.38 4.06 -1.86
N MET A 117 6.01 4.69 -2.86
CA MET A 117 6.66 6.00 -2.69
C MET A 117 5.64 7.11 -2.34
N GLN A 118 4.47 7.12 -2.98
CA GLN A 118 3.39 8.05 -2.64
C GLN A 118 2.87 7.82 -1.24
N GLY A 119 2.68 6.55 -0.85
CA GLY A 119 2.26 6.19 0.48
C GLY A 119 3.29 6.57 1.55
N GLU A 120 4.57 6.44 1.26
CA GLU A 120 5.64 6.88 2.17
C GLU A 120 5.67 8.41 2.34
N ALA A 121 5.50 9.16 1.24
CA ALA A 121 5.38 10.61 1.31
C ALA A 121 4.15 11.04 2.13
N MET A 122 3.01 10.39 1.94
CA MET A 122 1.79 10.62 2.72
C MET A 122 2.00 10.28 4.20
N SER A 123 2.66 9.15 4.51
CA SER A 123 3.01 8.75 5.87
C SER A 123 3.86 9.82 6.57
N ARG A 124 4.90 10.32 5.90
CA ARG A 124 5.77 11.39 6.43
C ARG A 124 5.00 12.69 6.67
N GLN A 125 4.08 13.04 5.78
CA GLN A 125 3.24 14.22 5.95
C GLN A 125 2.28 14.07 7.13
N MET A 126 1.60 12.92 7.26
CA MET A 126 0.74 12.64 8.40
C MET A 126 1.49 12.66 9.73
N GLU A 127 2.72 12.15 9.75
CA GLU A 127 3.57 12.16 10.94
C GLU A 127 4.01 13.58 11.31
N ALA A 128 4.36 14.42 10.33
CA ALA A 128 4.68 15.82 10.54
C ALA A 128 3.47 16.60 11.07
N ASP A 129 2.27 16.38 10.53
CA ASP A 129 1.02 16.99 10.98
C ASP A 129 0.68 16.54 12.42
N LYS A 130 0.87 15.27 12.73
CA LYS A 130 0.71 14.71 14.06
C LYS A 130 1.63 15.40 15.08
N ILE A 131 2.92 15.52 14.76
CA ILE A 131 3.91 16.20 15.61
C ILE A 131 3.54 17.68 15.76
N GLY A 132 3.16 18.35 14.68
CA GLY A 132 2.72 19.75 14.70
C GLY A 132 1.55 19.97 15.63
N THR A 133 0.51 19.14 15.52
CA THR A 133 -0.68 19.22 16.38
C THR A 133 -0.37 18.93 17.84
N LEU A 134 0.46 17.92 18.14
CA LEU A 134 0.87 17.62 19.51
C LEU A 134 1.71 18.76 20.12
N THR A 135 2.55 19.39 19.31
CA THR A 135 3.35 20.55 19.73
C THR A 135 2.45 21.75 20.03
N GLN A 136 1.46 22.02 19.18
CA GLN A 136 0.49 23.10 19.38
C GLN A 136 -0.34 22.87 20.66
N MET A 137 -0.81 21.64 20.90
CA MET A 137 -1.52 21.29 22.13
C MET A 137 -0.63 21.50 23.39
N SER A 138 0.66 21.18 23.28
CA SER A 138 1.61 21.38 24.39
C SER A 138 1.88 22.87 24.67
N MET A 139 1.99 23.68 23.61
CA MET A 139 2.14 25.15 23.74
C MET A 139 0.89 25.79 24.34
N SER A 140 -0.31 25.40 23.92
CA SER A 140 -1.56 25.88 24.51
C SER A 140 -1.62 25.59 26.01
N ARG A 141 -1.24 24.39 26.43
CA ARG A 141 -1.18 24.03 27.86
C ARG A 141 -0.19 24.89 28.64
N LEU A 142 0.96 25.22 28.05
CA LEU A 142 1.93 26.11 28.65
C LEU A 142 1.38 27.53 28.83
N GLN A 143 0.68 28.05 27.83
CA GLN A 143 0.02 29.35 27.90
C GLN A 143 -1.06 29.38 28.99
N ASP A 144 -1.93 28.36 29.03
CA ASP A 144 -2.97 28.22 30.04
C ASP A 144 -2.39 28.12 31.46
N ALA A 145 -1.31 27.36 31.62
CA ALA A 145 -0.62 27.23 32.92
C ALA A 145 0.00 28.55 33.36
N ASN A 146 0.58 29.31 32.44
CA ASN A 146 1.16 30.61 32.71
C ASN A 146 0.07 31.65 33.02
N ALA A 147 -1.04 31.66 32.28
CA ALA A 147 -2.19 32.51 32.55
C ALA A 147 -2.79 32.21 33.95
N ALA A 148 -2.93 30.93 34.29
CA ALA A 148 -3.40 30.52 35.62
C ALA A 148 -2.46 30.94 36.74
N ARG A 149 -1.14 30.86 36.51
CA ARG A 149 -0.13 31.35 37.49
C ARG A 149 -0.20 32.86 37.66
N GLN A 150 -0.43 33.59 36.57
CA GLN A 150 -0.52 35.04 36.60
C GLN A 150 -1.80 35.48 37.35
N ALA A 151 -2.93 34.87 37.04
CA ALA A 151 -4.18 35.11 37.74
C ALA A 151 -4.10 34.78 39.26
N ALA A 152 -3.37 33.72 39.62
CA ALA A 152 -3.13 33.39 40.99
C ALA A 152 -2.26 34.44 41.71
N LYS A 153 -1.23 34.96 41.04
CA LYS A 153 -0.38 36.04 41.60
C LYS A 153 -1.19 37.32 41.77
N ASP A 154 -2.00 37.69 40.77
CA ASP A 154 -2.82 38.89 40.83
C ASP A 154 -3.88 38.79 41.94
N SER A 155 -4.46 37.63 42.15
CA SER A 155 -5.37 37.34 43.23
C SER A 155 -4.71 37.46 44.63
N ILE A 156 -3.46 37.00 44.79
CA ILE A 156 -2.70 37.13 46.03
C ILE A 156 -2.35 38.59 46.29
N VAL A 157 -1.84 39.29 45.28
CA VAL A 157 -1.48 40.72 45.40
C VAL A 157 -2.72 41.56 45.68
N GLY A 158 -3.83 41.33 45.01
CA GLY A 158 -5.10 41.99 45.28
C GLY A 158 -5.65 41.71 46.67
N GLY A 159 -5.54 40.49 47.15
CA GLY A 159 -5.92 40.08 48.51
C GLY A 159 -5.08 40.77 49.62
N ILE A 160 -3.76 40.87 49.39
CA ILE A 160 -2.86 41.57 50.33
C ILE A 160 -3.15 43.08 50.34
N ALA A 161 -3.40 43.69 49.18
CA ALA A 161 -3.76 45.10 49.08
C ALA A 161 -5.06 45.41 49.82
N GLN A 162 -6.05 44.53 49.69
CA GLN A 162 -7.36 44.67 50.35
C GLN A 162 -7.28 44.43 51.86
N ALA A 163 -6.45 43.50 52.31
CA ALA A 163 -6.18 43.27 53.74
C ALA A 163 -5.39 44.46 54.37
N GLY A 164 -4.45 45.04 53.66
CA GLY A 164 -3.73 46.24 54.08
C GLY A 164 -4.60 47.47 54.23
N ALA A 165 -5.54 47.65 53.28
CA ALA A 165 -6.50 48.78 53.33
C ALA A 165 -7.49 48.65 54.49
N SER A 166 -7.94 47.41 54.80
CA SER A 166 -8.82 47.18 55.95
C SER A 166 -8.14 47.37 57.29
N MET A 167 -6.84 47.04 57.43
CA MET A 167 -6.05 47.33 58.62
C MET A 167 -5.80 48.84 58.81
N ALA A 168 -5.60 49.60 57.72
CA ALA A 168 -5.44 51.06 57.80
C ALA A 168 -6.72 51.78 58.24
N ALA A 169 -7.89 51.23 57.92
CA ALA A 169 -9.18 51.75 58.33
C ALA A 169 -9.53 51.47 59.80
N MET A 170 -8.83 50.54 60.44
CA MET A 170 -9.03 50.23 61.87
C MET A 170 -8.03 50.92 62.81
N ALA A 171 -7.16 51.82 62.31
CA ALA A 171 -6.25 52.56 63.17
C ALA A 171 -7.06 53.57 63.98
N PRO A 172 -6.90 53.55 65.36
CA PRO A 172 -7.64 54.44 66.18
C PRO A 172 -7.11 55.87 65.98
N THR A 173 -8.03 56.78 65.60
CA THR A 173 -7.80 58.22 65.62
C THR A 173 -7.61 58.66 67.10
N LYS A 174 -6.45 59.18 67.44
CA LYS A 174 -6.18 59.88 68.68
C LYS A 174 -6.77 61.26 68.67
#